data_0a347db968e2ffec23dfce5b2d9aa82a
#
_entry.id   0a347db968e2ffec23dfce5b2d9aa82a
#
_cell.length_a   1.000
_cell.length_b   1.000
_cell.length_c   1.000
_cell.angle_alpha   90.00
_cell.angle_beta   90.00
_cell.angle_gamma   90.00
#
_symmetry.space_group_name_H-M   'P 1'
#
loop_
_entity.id
_entity.type
_entity.pdbx_description
1 polymer ?
#
loop_
_entity_poly.entity_id
_entity_poly.type
_entity_poly.pdbx_seq_one_letter_code
_entity_poly.pdbx_strand_id
1 'polypeptide(L)'
;MTHPNASSDAGSVTALVAVLVPCLLLVCALVADGADRLRALARADAIAAETARAALTALDTRGPTLTLDTSQAGTTAQRYLAATGHTGTVTIEGDATVRVTVTHTEPARIGLLWDAHTVTGHATATLTTGGGA
;
A
#
# COMPACT_ATOMS: atom_id res chain seq x y z
N MET A 1 65.10 -10.03 -22.56
CA MET A 1 64.04 -10.51 -21.60
C MET A 1 63.15 -9.35 -21.21
N THR A 2 62.01 -9.27 -21.81
CA THR A 2 61.00 -8.22 -21.53
C THR A 2 60.12 -8.71 -20.39
N HIS A 3 60.18 -8.01 -19.25
CA HIS A 3 59.25 -8.23 -18.14
C HIS A 3 57.87 -7.74 -18.58
N PRO A 4 56.82 -8.53 -18.50
CA PRO A 4 55.46 -8.04 -18.72
C PRO A 4 55.08 -7.07 -17.60
N ASN A 5 54.58 -5.89 -17.99
CA ASN A 5 54.08 -4.86 -17.10
C ASN A 5 52.88 -5.37 -16.31
N ALA A 6 53.08 -5.92 -15.13
CA ALA A 6 52.05 -6.30 -14.20
C ALA A 6 51.31 -5.10 -13.52
N SER A 7 51.81 -3.88 -13.78
CA SER A 7 51.28 -2.66 -13.14
C SER A 7 50.03 -2.04 -13.81
N SER A 8 49.77 -2.39 -15.09
CA SER A 8 48.59 -1.83 -15.81
C SER A 8 47.28 -2.53 -15.46
N ASP A 9 47.34 -3.81 -15.11
CA ASP A 9 46.12 -4.58 -14.75
C ASP A 9 45.57 -4.25 -13.38
N ALA A 10 46.41 -3.93 -12.40
CA ALA A 10 46.00 -3.53 -11.06
C ALA A 10 45.23 -2.22 -11.07
N GLY A 11 45.60 -1.25 -11.92
CA GLY A 11 44.88 0.03 -12.04
C GLY A 11 43.52 -0.11 -12.69
N SER A 12 43.36 -1.01 -13.68
CA SER A 12 42.09 -1.23 -14.34
C SER A 12 41.05 -1.95 -13.45
N VAL A 13 41.50 -2.91 -12.64
CA VAL A 13 40.64 -3.61 -11.65
C VAL A 13 40.16 -2.65 -10.56
N THR A 14 41.03 -1.79 -10.04
CA THR A 14 40.67 -0.79 -9.04
C THR A 14 39.64 0.21 -9.59
N ALA A 15 39.84 0.67 -10.83
CA ALA A 15 38.87 1.56 -11.49
C ALA A 15 37.52 0.87 -11.71
N LEU A 16 37.52 -0.40 -12.11
CA LEU A 16 36.29 -1.20 -12.28
C LEU A 16 35.55 -1.35 -10.95
N VAL A 17 36.22 -1.72 -9.87
CA VAL A 17 35.62 -1.87 -8.53
C VAL A 17 35.11 -0.54 -8.02
N ALA A 18 35.81 0.57 -8.23
CA ALA A 18 35.41 1.91 -7.82
C ALA A 18 34.07 2.36 -8.48
N VAL A 19 33.78 1.86 -9.68
CA VAL A 19 32.50 2.13 -10.36
C VAL A 19 31.44 1.09 -9.99
N LEU A 20 31.81 -0.19 -9.94
CA LEU A 20 30.87 -1.27 -9.73
C LEU A 20 30.22 -1.24 -8.34
N VAL A 21 31.00 -0.95 -7.28
CA VAL A 21 30.50 -0.92 -5.91
C VAL A 21 29.42 0.15 -5.72
N PRO A 22 29.62 1.42 -6.09
CA PRO A 22 28.56 2.43 -5.96
C PRO A 22 27.34 2.13 -6.85
N CYS A 23 27.53 1.58 -8.05
CA CYS A 23 26.41 1.13 -8.89
C CYS A 23 25.58 0.04 -8.20
N LEU A 24 26.23 -0.94 -7.60
CA LEU A 24 25.55 -2.01 -6.86
C LEU A 24 24.78 -1.47 -5.65
N LEU A 25 25.40 -0.57 -4.89
CA LEU A 25 24.74 0.09 -3.75
C LEU A 25 23.53 0.90 -4.19
N LEU A 26 23.62 1.59 -5.33
CA LEU A 26 22.50 2.35 -5.87
C LEU A 26 21.34 1.43 -6.30
N VAL A 27 21.63 0.29 -6.93
CA VAL A 27 20.61 -0.72 -7.26
C VAL A 27 19.97 -1.28 -5.99
N CYS A 28 20.75 -1.60 -4.95
CA CYS A 28 20.21 -2.06 -3.67
C CYS A 28 19.30 -1.01 -3.02
N ALA A 29 19.67 0.26 -3.09
CA ALA A 29 18.85 1.35 -2.56
C ALA A 29 17.52 1.50 -3.32
N LEU A 30 17.54 1.39 -4.64
CA LEU A 30 16.33 1.41 -5.49
C LEU A 30 15.39 0.25 -5.17
N VAL A 31 15.95 -0.96 -4.97
CA VAL A 31 15.15 -2.13 -4.59
C VAL A 31 14.52 -1.95 -3.22
N ALA A 32 15.25 -1.39 -2.25
CA ALA A 32 14.74 -1.11 -0.92
C ALA A 32 13.59 -0.08 -0.95
N ASP A 33 13.75 1.03 -1.68
CA ASP A 33 12.70 2.05 -1.85
C ASP A 33 11.44 1.45 -2.53
N GLY A 34 11.64 0.61 -3.55
CA GLY A 34 10.53 -0.10 -4.21
C GLY A 34 9.77 -1.04 -3.28
N ALA A 35 10.50 -1.78 -2.42
CA ALA A 35 9.90 -2.66 -1.43
C ALA A 35 9.10 -1.89 -0.36
N ASP A 36 9.59 -0.74 0.08
CA ASP A 36 8.88 0.10 1.05
C ASP A 36 7.57 0.66 0.46
N ARG A 37 7.57 1.06 -0.80
CA ARG A 37 6.36 1.49 -1.49
C ARG A 37 5.31 0.37 -1.59
N LEU A 38 5.73 -0.86 -1.90
CA LEU A 38 4.82 -2.02 -1.94
C LEU A 38 4.23 -2.34 -0.56
N ARG A 39 5.03 -2.22 0.51
CA ARG A 39 4.54 -2.39 1.88
C ARG A 39 3.53 -1.31 2.27
N ALA A 40 3.79 -0.06 1.90
CA ALA A 40 2.87 1.05 2.13
C ALA A 40 1.54 0.81 1.39
N LEU A 41 1.59 0.34 0.14
CA LEU A 41 0.39 -0.01 -0.63
C LEU A 41 -0.39 -1.15 0.03
N ALA A 42 0.27 -2.23 0.42
CA ALA A 42 -0.38 -3.36 1.10
C ALA A 42 -1.05 -2.93 2.42
N ARG A 43 -0.46 -2.01 3.17
CA ARG A 43 -1.08 -1.41 4.37
C ARG A 43 -2.31 -0.58 4.02
N ALA A 44 -2.24 0.26 2.99
CA ALA A 44 -3.37 1.06 2.55
C ALA A 44 -4.55 0.17 2.11
N ASP A 45 -4.29 -0.91 1.38
CA ASP A 45 -5.31 -1.89 0.98
C ASP A 45 -5.91 -2.62 2.18
N ALA A 46 -5.08 -3.00 3.16
CA ALA A 46 -5.56 -3.64 4.39
C ALA A 46 -6.49 -2.71 5.20
N ILE A 47 -6.12 -1.42 5.35
CA ILE A 47 -6.93 -0.43 6.04
C ILE A 47 -8.26 -0.20 5.28
N ALA A 48 -8.21 -0.13 3.94
CA ALA A 48 -9.41 0.00 3.13
C ALA A 48 -10.33 -1.22 3.30
N ALA A 49 -9.77 -2.43 3.34
CA ALA A 49 -10.54 -3.67 3.55
C ALA A 49 -11.20 -3.73 4.93
N GLU A 50 -10.47 -3.38 5.98
CA GLU A 50 -11.04 -3.33 7.36
C GLU A 50 -12.12 -2.25 7.47
N THR A 51 -11.92 -1.09 6.86
CA THR A 51 -12.92 -0.01 6.83
C THR A 51 -14.19 -0.46 6.12
N ALA A 52 -14.06 -1.15 4.97
CA ALA A 52 -15.19 -1.68 4.23
C ALA A 52 -15.95 -2.74 5.04
N ARG A 53 -15.24 -3.63 5.75
CA ARG A 53 -15.87 -4.61 6.67
C ARG A 53 -16.58 -3.93 7.83
N ALA A 54 -15.97 -2.91 8.43
CA ALA A 54 -16.61 -2.14 9.49
C ALA A 54 -17.92 -1.49 9.02
N ALA A 55 -17.96 -0.96 7.79
CA ALA A 55 -19.17 -0.42 7.19
C ALA A 55 -20.28 -1.45 7.04
N LEU A 56 -19.94 -2.69 6.68
CA LEU A 56 -20.91 -3.79 6.53
C LEU A 56 -21.56 -4.22 7.86
N THR A 57 -21.05 -3.80 9.02
CA THR A 57 -21.73 -4.08 10.30
C THR A 57 -22.99 -3.24 10.52
N ALA A 58 -23.17 -2.18 9.73
CA ALA A 58 -24.35 -1.31 9.78
C ALA A 58 -25.50 -1.92 8.97
N LEU A 59 -26.17 -2.92 9.57
CA LEU A 59 -27.27 -3.65 8.92
C LEU A 59 -28.63 -3.03 9.27
N ASP A 60 -29.47 -2.84 8.27
CA ASP A 60 -30.90 -2.55 8.47
C ASP A 60 -31.69 -3.86 8.51
N THR A 61 -32.27 -4.14 9.68
CA THR A 61 -33.09 -5.33 9.94
C THR A 61 -34.58 -5.03 10.01
N ARG A 62 -34.99 -3.82 9.63
CA ARG A 62 -36.42 -3.38 9.74
C ARG A 62 -37.27 -3.94 8.61
N GLY A 63 -36.66 -4.33 7.50
CA GLY A 63 -37.32 -4.91 6.33
C GLY A 63 -37.36 -6.44 6.35
N PRO A 64 -38.05 -7.07 5.38
CA PRO A 64 -38.10 -8.52 5.23
C PRO A 64 -36.77 -9.09 4.68
N THR A 65 -35.90 -8.26 4.14
CA THR A 65 -34.58 -8.60 3.64
C THR A 65 -33.51 -7.80 4.39
N LEU A 66 -32.38 -8.43 4.63
CA LEU A 66 -31.22 -7.77 5.25
C LEU A 66 -30.62 -6.83 4.22
N THR A 67 -30.61 -5.54 4.52
CA THR A 67 -29.98 -4.50 3.68
C THR A 67 -28.97 -3.70 4.48
N LEU A 68 -28.10 -2.97 3.79
CA LEU A 68 -27.15 -2.08 4.43
C LEU A 68 -27.83 -0.74 4.72
N ASP A 69 -27.79 -0.26 5.97
CA ASP A 69 -28.12 1.12 6.29
C ASP A 69 -27.00 2.03 5.76
N THR A 70 -27.24 2.62 4.59
CA THR A 70 -26.22 3.40 3.86
C THR A 70 -25.70 4.60 4.65
N SER A 71 -26.55 5.23 5.44
CA SER A 71 -26.16 6.39 6.26
C SER A 71 -25.28 5.97 7.44
N GLN A 72 -25.64 4.89 8.09
CA GLN A 72 -24.86 4.33 9.20
C GLN A 72 -23.56 3.69 8.71
N ALA A 73 -23.60 3.00 7.58
CA ALA A 73 -22.41 2.40 6.98
C ALA A 73 -21.35 3.47 6.66
N GLY A 74 -21.75 4.57 6.03
CA GLY A 74 -20.87 5.70 5.75
C GLY A 74 -20.29 6.31 7.03
N THR A 75 -21.12 6.55 8.03
CA THR A 75 -20.67 7.11 9.31
C THR A 75 -19.73 6.16 10.06
N THR A 76 -20.00 4.87 10.06
CA THR A 76 -19.15 3.84 10.71
C THR A 76 -17.79 3.77 10.03
N ALA A 77 -17.75 3.74 8.70
CA ALA A 77 -16.52 3.73 7.95
C ALA A 77 -15.66 4.99 8.19
N GLN A 78 -16.28 6.17 8.17
CA GLN A 78 -15.57 7.43 8.43
C GLN A 78 -15.03 7.48 9.87
N ARG A 79 -15.81 7.00 10.83
CA ARG A 79 -15.37 6.92 12.24
C ARG A 79 -14.19 5.96 12.38
N TYR A 80 -14.19 4.83 11.69
CA TYR A 80 -13.10 3.88 11.70
C TYR A 80 -11.81 4.50 11.12
N LEU A 81 -11.90 5.17 9.96
CA LEU A 81 -10.77 5.88 9.34
C LEU A 81 -10.20 6.94 10.29
N ALA A 82 -11.06 7.76 10.90
CA ALA A 82 -10.64 8.79 11.84
C ALA A 82 -9.97 8.19 13.08
N ALA A 83 -10.52 7.11 13.64
CA ALA A 83 -9.96 6.42 14.81
C ALA A 83 -8.58 5.79 14.52
N THR A 84 -8.34 5.37 13.29
CA THR A 84 -7.04 4.82 12.85
C THR A 84 -6.07 5.88 12.32
N GLY A 85 -6.48 7.15 12.30
CA GLY A 85 -5.64 8.25 11.83
C GLY A 85 -5.42 8.29 10.31
N HIS A 86 -6.35 7.71 9.54
CA HIS A 86 -6.27 7.66 8.09
C HIS A 86 -7.34 8.53 7.43
N THR A 87 -7.03 8.95 6.21
CA THR A 87 -7.97 9.69 5.37
C THR A 87 -8.40 8.84 4.19
N GLY A 88 -9.66 8.94 3.82
CA GLY A 88 -10.19 8.14 2.72
C GLY A 88 -11.59 8.54 2.31
N THR A 89 -12.03 7.97 1.20
CA THR A 89 -13.37 8.14 0.64
C THR A 89 -14.12 6.82 0.74
N VAL A 90 -15.36 6.90 1.19
CA VAL A 90 -16.26 5.74 1.28
C VAL A 90 -17.42 5.99 0.32
N THR A 91 -17.64 5.07 -0.59
CA THR A 91 -18.76 5.08 -1.55
C THR A 91 -19.59 3.84 -1.34
N ILE A 92 -20.89 4.01 -1.23
CA ILE A 92 -21.84 2.90 -1.10
C ILE A 92 -22.57 2.75 -2.43
N GLU A 93 -22.48 1.57 -3.01
CA GLU A 93 -23.08 1.24 -4.30
C GLU A 93 -24.26 0.28 -4.08
N GLY A 94 -25.47 0.78 -4.31
CA GLY A 94 -26.70 0.02 -4.04
C GLY A 94 -26.88 -0.26 -2.54
N ASP A 95 -27.55 -1.37 -2.24
CA ASP A 95 -27.96 -1.74 -0.87
C ASP A 95 -27.01 -2.74 -0.19
N ALA A 96 -25.91 -3.09 -0.83
CA ALA A 96 -25.08 -4.21 -0.40
C ALA A 96 -23.58 -4.04 -0.61
N THR A 97 -23.11 -3.03 -1.34
CA THR A 97 -21.68 -2.90 -1.70
C THR A 97 -21.07 -1.63 -1.15
N VAL A 98 -19.97 -1.76 -0.45
CA VAL A 98 -19.18 -0.64 0.09
C VAL A 98 -17.81 -0.65 -0.60
N ARG A 99 -17.46 0.46 -1.22
CA ARG A 99 -16.13 0.72 -1.78
C ARG A 99 -15.40 1.75 -0.95
N VAL A 100 -14.18 1.45 -0.57
CA VAL A 100 -13.32 2.32 0.24
C VAL A 100 -12.02 2.59 -0.51
N THR A 101 -11.62 3.85 -0.51
CA THR A 101 -10.33 4.31 -1.02
C THR A 101 -9.62 5.03 0.11
N VAL A 102 -8.41 4.58 0.46
CA VAL A 102 -7.60 5.13 1.56
C VAL A 102 -6.32 5.71 1.01
N THR A 103 -5.97 6.92 1.43
CA THR A 103 -4.66 7.51 1.16
C THR A 103 -3.77 7.30 2.38
N HIS A 104 -2.63 6.66 2.15
CA HIS A 104 -1.63 6.39 3.18
C HIS A 104 -0.28 6.97 2.79
N THR A 105 0.36 7.66 3.72
CA THR A 105 1.70 8.23 3.53
C THR A 105 2.65 7.63 4.56
N GLU A 106 3.72 7.04 4.09
CA GLU A 106 4.77 6.45 4.92
C GLU A 106 6.12 7.06 4.56
N PRO A 107 6.96 7.44 5.54
CA PRO A 107 8.29 7.96 5.26
C PRO A 107 9.17 6.88 4.61
N ALA A 108 9.98 7.26 3.64
CA ALA A 108 10.94 6.37 3.01
C ALA A 108 12.09 6.07 3.98
N ARG A 109 12.54 4.81 4.05
CA ARG A 109 13.63 4.41 4.96
C ARG A 109 14.99 4.94 4.54
N ILE A 110 15.23 4.96 3.24
CA ILE A 110 16.51 5.40 2.68
C ILE A 110 16.36 6.83 2.17
N GLY A 111 15.22 7.18 1.58
CA GLY A 111 14.93 8.53 1.10
C GLY A 111 15.87 8.98 -0.02
N LEU A 112 16.35 8.06 -0.87
CA LEU A 112 17.30 8.39 -1.94
C LEU A 112 16.63 9.16 -3.07
N LEU A 113 15.40 8.81 -3.41
CA LEU A 113 14.60 9.42 -4.48
C LEU A 113 13.41 10.19 -3.95
N TRP A 114 12.81 9.75 -2.85
CA TRP A 114 11.62 10.37 -2.24
C TRP A 114 11.74 10.29 -0.73
N ASP A 115 11.35 11.38 -0.06
CA ASP A 115 11.35 11.45 1.41
C ASP A 115 10.18 10.66 2.01
N ALA A 116 9.09 10.49 1.27
CA ALA A 116 7.91 9.75 1.67
C ALA A 116 7.19 9.12 0.47
N HIS A 117 6.51 8.01 0.71
CA HIS A 117 5.66 7.32 -0.25
C HIS A 117 4.20 7.57 0.10
N THR A 118 3.49 8.30 -0.76
CA THR A 118 2.04 8.43 -0.70
C THR A 118 1.43 7.44 -1.66
N VAL A 119 0.60 6.55 -1.14
CA VAL A 119 -0.06 5.47 -1.88
C VAL A 119 -1.56 5.51 -1.62
N THR A 120 -2.33 4.97 -2.57
CA THR A 120 -3.77 4.85 -2.46
C THR A 120 -4.15 3.39 -2.49
N GLY A 121 -4.75 2.92 -1.40
CA GLY A 121 -5.31 1.58 -1.28
C GLY A 121 -6.80 1.56 -1.58
N HIS A 122 -7.29 0.44 -2.07
CA HIS A 122 -8.68 0.24 -2.47
C HIS A 122 -9.20 -1.08 -1.92
N ALA A 123 -10.46 -1.06 -1.48
CA ALA A 123 -11.17 -2.28 -1.14
C ALA A 123 -12.65 -2.16 -1.48
N THR A 124 -13.25 -3.28 -1.79
CA THR A 124 -14.69 -3.42 -1.98
C THR A 124 -15.18 -4.58 -1.12
N ALA A 125 -16.22 -4.34 -0.35
CA ALA A 125 -16.90 -5.38 0.42
C ALA A 125 -18.38 -5.41 0.04
N THR A 126 -18.92 -6.61 -0.09
CA THR A 126 -20.31 -6.83 -0.47
C THR A 126 -21.00 -7.67 0.60
N LEU A 127 -22.18 -7.22 1.01
CA LEU A 127 -23.04 -7.99 1.89
C LEU A 127 -23.62 -9.16 1.10
N THR A 128 -23.16 -10.37 1.42
CA THR A 128 -23.71 -11.59 0.84
C THR A 128 -24.78 -12.10 1.80
N THR A 129 -26.04 -11.91 1.48
CA THR A 129 -27.13 -12.65 2.13
C THR A 129 -27.02 -14.08 1.63
N GLY A 130 -26.59 -15.00 2.50
CA GLY A 130 -26.57 -16.42 2.17
C GLY A 130 -27.98 -16.88 1.79
N GLY A 131 -28.27 -16.89 0.50
CA GLY A 131 -29.41 -17.61 -0.05
C GLY A 131 -29.12 -19.08 0.16
N GLY A 132 -29.72 -19.66 1.21
CA GLY A 132 -29.75 -21.10 1.37
C GLY A 132 -30.37 -21.72 0.13
N ALA A 133 -29.59 -22.58 -0.51
CA ALA A 133 -30.11 -23.49 -1.49
C ALA A 133 -31.06 -24.49 -0.84
#